data_abdcd37de9fdc116a6ca82e3da813b4d
#
_entry.id   abdcd37de9fdc116a6ca82e3da813b4d
#
_cell.length_a   1.000
_cell.length_b   1.000
_cell.length_c   1.000
_cell.angle_alpha   90.00
_cell.angle_beta   90.00
_cell.angle_gamma   90.00
#
_symmetry.space_group_name_H-M   'P 1'
#
loop_
_entity.id
_entity.type
_entity.pdbx_description
1 polymer ?
#
loop_
_entity_poly.entity_id
_entity_poly.type
_entity_poly.pdbx_seq_one_letter_code
_entity_poly.pdbx_strand_id
1 'polypeptide(L)'
;ADVSYYRWTQWIFARLFDLGLAYQAEVPVWWCEALKTVLANEEVINGRSERGDHPCVRVPKRQWMLRITAYADRLIDDLDGLDWPESVKTMQREWIGRSRGAEIDFRVEGAGDAALTVFTTRPDTLFGATFLVLAPEHPLVARITSAGQRSAVEAYVAAASKKSDLERTDLAKTKTGVATGAYAHNPAFAAGDPRRLIPIWIADYVLASYGTGAIMAVPGQDQRDWEFAEKFGLPIRRTVRPPEGFDGQAYSGDGPAIESGFLDGLDVAAAKARMIEWLAANGHGRARTTYRLRDWLFSRQRYWGEPFPVLHLEDGRAVRVPDEHLPVELPPMQDFAPSDDGRPPLAKATEWVRTVDPGSGRPARRDTDTMPGWAGSCWYYLRFMDPGNQGAPFS
;
A
#
# COMPACT_ATOMS: atom_id res chain seq x y z
N ALA A 1 -24.12 9.89 -16.62
CA ALA A 1 -24.89 9.21 -15.57
C ALA A 1 -26.20 9.96 -15.36
N ASP A 2 -27.29 9.23 -15.20
CA ASP A 2 -28.60 9.80 -14.93
C ASP A 2 -28.66 10.28 -13.46
N VAL A 3 -29.17 11.49 -13.24
CA VAL A 3 -29.25 12.12 -11.92
C VAL A 3 -30.09 11.30 -10.93
N SER A 4 -31.18 10.69 -11.43
CA SER A 4 -32.06 9.84 -10.63
C SER A 4 -31.36 8.55 -10.18
N TYR A 5 -30.34 8.07 -10.92
CA TYR A 5 -29.55 6.92 -10.57
C TYR A 5 -28.40 7.29 -9.61
N TYR A 6 -27.58 8.28 -9.96
CA TYR A 6 -26.40 8.59 -9.14
C TYR A 6 -26.73 9.24 -7.81
N ARG A 7 -27.95 9.76 -7.61
CA ARG A 7 -28.45 10.13 -6.29
C ARG A 7 -28.21 9.02 -5.27
N TRP A 8 -28.43 7.78 -5.68
CA TRP A 8 -28.27 6.63 -4.79
C TRP A 8 -26.81 6.22 -4.62
N THR A 9 -25.96 6.39 -5.63
CA THR A 9 -24.52 6.27 -5.47
C THR A 9 -23.97 7.26 -4.43
N GLN A 10 -24.46 8.51 -4.50
CA GLN A 10 -24.12 9.54 -3.51
C GLN A 10 -24.62 9.17 -2.11
N TRP A 11 -25.82 8.66 -2.00
CA TRP A 11 -26.37 8.19 -0.72
C TRP A 11 -25.52 7.05 -0.14
N ILE A 12 -25.14 6.07 -0.95
CA ILE A 12 -24.24 4.98 -0.53
C ILE A 12 -22.91 5.55 -0.05
N PHE A 13 -22.32 6.48 -0.80
CA PHE A 13 -21.08 7.13 -0.38
C PHE A 13 -21.24 7.87 0.97
N ALA A 14 -22.35 8.60 1.16
CA ALA A 14 -22.62 9.28 2.41
C ALA A 14 -22.72 8.31 3.60
N ARG A 15 -23.30 7.12 3.42
CA ARG A 15 -23.31 6.05 4.45
C ARG A 15 -21.91 5.53 4.74
N LEU A 16 -21.09 5.30 3.72
CA LEU A 16 -19.70 4.90 3.89
C LEU A 16 -18.90 5.97 4.63
N PHE A 17 -19.17 7.24 4.37
CA PHE A 17 -18.56 8.37 5.08
C PHE A 17 -18.96 8.39 6.57
N ASP A 18 -20.25 8.26 6.89
CA ASP A 18 -20.76 8.20 8.26
C ASP A 18 -20.14 7.03 9.06
N LEU A 19 -19.86 5.91 8.38
CA LEU A 19 -19.23 4.71 8.96
C LEU A 19 -17.68 4.81 9.06
N GLY A 20 -17.07 5.90 8.59
CA GLY A 20 -15.62 6.06 8.54
C GLY A 20 -14.94 5.15 7.51
N LEU A 21 -15.71 4.56 6.58
CA LEU A 21 -15.21 3.73 5.49
C LEU A 21 -14.79 4.55 4.27
N ALA A 22 -15.34 5.75 4.10
CA ALA A 22 -14.85 6.75 3.15
C ALA A 22 -14.06 7.81 3.92
N TYR A 23 -12.82 8.08 3.49
CA TYR A 23 -11.92 9.02 4.15
C TYR A 23 -11.00 9.71 3.16
N GLN A 24 -10.43 10.85 3.54
CA GLN A 24 -9.42 11.53 2.74
C GLN A 24 -8.01 11.23 3.27
N ALA A 25 -7.10 10.96 2.35
CA ALA A 25 -5.67 10.77 2.65
C ALA A 25 -4.81 11.40 1.56
N GLU A 26 -3.63 11.84 1.94
CA GLU A 26 -2.58 12.19 1.00
C GLU A 26 -1.86 10.90 0.59
N VAL A 27 -1.97 10.55 -0.68
CA VAL A 27 -1.41 9.31 -1.22
C VAL A 27 -0.59 9.60 -2.47
N PRO A 28 0.50 8.86 -2.72
CA PRO A 28 1.27 9.00 -3.94
C PRO A 28 0.46 8.46 -5.12
N VAL A 29 0.13 9.34 -6.06
CA VAL A 29 -0.62 9.04 -7.28
C VAL A 29 0.21 9.31 -8.52
N TRP A 30 -0.10 8.64 -9.63
CA TRP A 30 0.51 8.95 -10.91
C TRP A 30 -0.07 10.25 -11.48
N TRP A 31 0.76 11.25 -11.61
CA TRP A 31 0.42 12.51 -12.25
C TRP A 31 1.01 12.56 -13.66
N CYS A 32 0.19 12.86 -14.64
CA CYS A 32 0.60 13.10 -16.01
C CYS A 32 0.44 14.59 -16.35
N GLU A 33 1.55 15.31 -16.49
CA GLU A 33 1.54 16.74 -16.76
C GLU A 33 0.88 17.06 -18.12
N ALA A 34 1.13 16.24 -19.14
CA ALA A 34 0.56 16.45 -20.46
C ALA A 34 -0.95 16.23 -20.51
N LEU A 35 -1.46 15.29 -19.72
CA LEU A 35 -2.90 15.02 -19.60
C LEU A 35 -3.56 15.82 -18.48
N LYS A 36 -2.77 16.49 -17.62
CA LYS A 36 -3.19 17.27 -16.46
C LYS A 36 -4.16 16.51 -15.55
N THR A 37 -3.89 15.23 -15.32
CA THR A 37 -4.76 14.35 -14.55
C THR A 37 -3.96 13.30 -13.76
N VAL A 38 -4.61 12.79 -12.73
CA VAL A 38 -4.17 11.59 -12.02
C VAL A 38 -4.62 10.36 -12.80
N LEU A 39 -3.69 9.40 -12.93
CA LEU A 39 -3.91 8.12 -13.60
C LEU A 39 -3.91 6.98 -12.58
N ALA A 40 -4.70 5.95 -12.83
CA ALA A 40 -4.64 4.70 -12.11
C ALA A 40 -3.33 3.94 -12.44
N ASN A 41 -2.94 2.98 -11.60
CA ASN A 41 -1.71 2.21 -11.84
C ASN A 41 -1.75 1.47 -13.19
N GLU A 42 -2.94 1.01 -13.58
CA GLU A 42 -3.19 0.28 -14.83
C GLU A 42 -3.09 1.16 -16.08
N GLU A 43 -3.19 2.49 -15.91
CA GLU A 43 -3.10 3.49 -16.98
C GLU A 43 -1.66 4.00 -17.20
N VAL A 44 -0.68 3.44 -16.44
CA VAL A 44 0.73 3.83 -16.54
C VAL A 44 1.60 2.60 -16.78
N ILE A 45 2.28 2.60 -17.95
CA ILE A 45 3.19 1.53 -18.37
C ILE A 45 4.59 2.12 -18.48
N ASN A 46 5.55 1.56 -17.77
CA ASN A 46 6.95 2.01 -17.78
C ASN A 46 7.11 3.52 -17.47
N GLY A 47 6.32 4.03 -16.51
CA GLY A 47 6.35 5.45 -16.14
C GLY A 47 5.72 6.40 -17.18
N ARG A 48 4.97 5.86 -18.12
CA ARG A 48 4.30 6.64 -19.19
C ARG A 48 2.82 6.31 -19.24
N SER A 49 2.00 7.29 -19.60
CA SER A 49 0.57 7.09 -19.76
C SER A 49 0.27 6.16 -20.94
N GLU A 50 -0.63 5.21 -20.76
CA GLU A 50 -1.15 4.37 -21.85
C GLU A 50 -1.72 5.25 -22.98
N ARG A 51 -2.41 6.32 -22.61
CA ARG A 51 -2.97 7.28 -23.55
C ARG A 51 -1.96 8.37 -23.87
N GLY A 52 -1.41 8.37 -25.07
CA GLY A 52 -0.53 9.40 -25.60
C GLY A 52 0.92 9.27 -25.21
N ASP A 53 1.32 8.21 -24.52
CA ASP A 53 2.72 7.89 -24.16
C ASP A 53 3.47 9.07 -23.49
N HIS A 54 2.79 9.78 -22.57
CA HIS A 54 3.37 10.92 -21.87
C HIS A 54 4.09 10.49 -20.57
N PRO A 55 5.19 11.14 -20.20
CA PRO A 55 5.85 10.88 -18.91
C PRO A 55 4.91 11.13 -17.73
N CYS A 56 4.91 10.20 -16.79
CA CYS A 56 4.16 10.29 -15.54
C CYS A 56 5.11 10.27 -14.35
N VAL A 57 4.76 11.01 -13.29
CA VAL A 57 5.55 11.08 -12.06
C VAL A 57 4.64 10.78 -10.87
N ARG A 58 5.21 10.20 -9.82
CA ARG A 58 4.48 10.04 -8.56
C ARG A 58 4.53 11.31 -7.75
N VAL A 59 3.34 11.82 -7.41
CA VAL A 59 3.18 13.02 -6.57
C VAL A 59 2.19 12.73 -5.43
N PRO A 60 2.42 13.26 -4.24
CA PRO A 60 1.43 13.18 -3.17
C PRO A 60 0.23 14.08 -3.51
N LYS A 61 -0.97 13.51 -3.48
CA LYS A 61 -2.23 14.27 -3.63
C LYS A 61 -3.27 13.77 -2.65
N ARG A 62 -4.04 14.72 -2.11
CA ARG A 62 -5.20 14.40 -1.26
C ARG A 62 -6.29 13.75 -2.11
N GLN A 63 -6.74 12.57 -1.69
CA GLN A 63 -7.69 11.75 -2.41
C GLN A 63 -8.75 11.17 -1.48
N TRP A 64 -9.96 10.95 -1.98
CA TRP A 64 -10.92 10.10 -1.32
C TRP A 64 -10.51 8.65 -1.48
N MET A 65 -10.58 7.92 -0.39
CA MET A 65 -10.27 6.49 -0.30
C MET A 65 -11.48 5.76 0.27
N LEU A 66 -11.77 4.57 -0.23
CA LEU A 66 -12.71 3.64 0.41
C LEU A 66 -11.92 2.52 1.09
N ARG A 67 -12.19 2.31 2.38
CA ARG A 67 -11.54 1.32 3.25
C ARG A 67 -12.07 -0.10 2.96
N ILE A 68 -11.89 -0.57 1.74
CA ILE A 68 -12.30 -1.93 1.34
C ILE A 68 -11.49 -2.99 2.08
N THR A 69 -10.30 -2.68 2.57
CA THR A 69 -9.47 -3.56 3.38
C THR A 69 -10.12 -3.94 4.71
N ALA A 70 -11.08 -3.15 5.22
CA ALA A 70 -11.85 -3.49 6.41
C ALA A 70 -12.67 -4.78 6.25
N TYR A 71 -12.93 -5.19 5.01
CA TYR A 71 -13.68 -6.40 4.67
C TYR A 71 -12.79 -7.54 4.14
N ALA A 72 -11.46 -7.37 4.13
CA ALA A 72 -10.53 -8.31 3.50
C ALA A 72 -10.66 -9.73 4.05
N ASP A 73 -10.79 -9.91 5.36
CA ASP A 73 -11.00 -11.24 5.98
C ASP A 73 -12.33 -11.85 5.55
N ARG A 74 -13.42 -11.08 5.64
CA ARG A 74 -14.73 -11.56 5.22
C ARG A 74 -14.78 -11.93 3.75
N LEU A 75 -14.17 -11.12 2.88
CA LEU A 75 -14.08 -11.41 1.45
C LEU A 75 -13.37 -12.73 1.13
N ILE A 76 -12.45 -13.16 1.98
CA ILE A 76 -11.79 -14.48 1.87
C ILE A 76 -12.65 -15.59 2.50
N ASP A 77 -13.10 -15.38 3.73
CA ASP A 77 -13.75 -16.41 4.53
C ASP A 77 -15.15 -16.75 3.97
N ASP A 78 -15.89 -15.75 3.47
CA ASP A 78 -17.21 -15.92 2.85
C ASP A 78 -17.15 -16.66 1.50
N LEU A 79 -15.96 -16.79 0.85
CA LEU A 79 -15.80 -17.57 -0.38
C LEU A 79 -16.11 -19.04 -0.20
N ASP A 80 -15.88 -19.59 0.99
CA ASP A 80 -16.06 -21.01 1.26
C ASP A 80 -17.54 -21.42 1.16
N GLY A 81 -18.46 -20.48 1.47
CA GLY A 81 -19.90 -20.68 1.37
C GLY A 81 -20.50 -20.48 -0.03
N LEU A 82 -19.72 -20.08 -1.02
CA LEU A 82 -20.21 -19.82 -2.37
C LEU A 82 -20.11 -21.05 -3.28
N ASP A 83 -21.12 -21.26 -4.10
CA ASP A 83 -21.13 -22.27 -5.16
C ASP A 83 -20.43 -21.70 -6.42
N TRP A 84 -19.13 -21.42 -6.28
CA TRP A 84 -18.28 -20.91 -7.35
C TRP A 84 -17.19 -21.91 -7.72
N PRO A 85 -16.71 -21.90 -8.98
CA PRO A 85 -15.55 -22.72 -9.37
C PRO A 85 -14.33 -22.40 -8.50
N GLU A 86 -13.60 -23.43 -8.09
CA GLU A 86 -12.42 -23.26 -7.22
C GLU A 86 -11.33 -22.37 -7.83
N SER A 87 -11.21 -22.36 -9.17
CA SER A 87 -10.29 -21.44 -9.86
C SER A 87 -10.63 -19.97 -9.60
N VAL A 88 -11.93 -19.62 -9.55
CA VAL A 88 -12.40 -18.27 -9.26
C VAL A 88 -12.13 -17.92 -7.80
N LYS A 89 -12.46 -18.84 -6.87
CA LYS A 89 -12.17 -18.64 -5.43
C LYS A 89 -10.69 -18.46 -5.19
N THR A 90 -9.83 -19.24 -5.85
CA THR A 90 -8.37 -19.12 -5.76
C THR A 90 -7.90 -17.76 -6.24
N MET A 91 -8.37 -17.29 -7.42
CA MET A 91 -8.03 -15.95 -7.92
C MET A 91 -8.44 -14.85 -6.96
N GLN A 92 -9.63 -14.96 -6.33
CA GLN A 92 -10.09 -13.99 -5.32
C GLN A 92 -9.21 -13.99 -4.08
N ARG A 93 -8.87 -15.17 -3.54
CA ARG A 93 -7.96 -15.31 -2.39
C ARG A 93 -6.57 -14.73 -2.68
N GLU A 94 -6.03 -14.99 -3.86
CA GLU A 94 -4.74 -14.45 -4.29
C GLU A 94 -4.77 -12.94 -4.52
N TRP A 95 -5.86 -12.41 -5.07
CA TRP A 95 -6.05 -10.98 -5.25
C TRP A 95 -6.09 -10.24 -3.91
N ILE A 96 -6.85 -10.74 -2.95
CA ILE A 96 -6.91 -10.18 -1.60
C ILE A 96 -5.58 -10.39 -0.88
N GLY A 97 -4.95 -11.56 -1.04
CA GLY A 97 -3.59 -11.85 -0.64
C GLY A 97 -3.37 -11.73 0.87
N ARG A 98 -4.19 -12.42 1.68
CA ARG A 98 -4.00 -12.47 3.13
C ARG A 98 -2.69 -13.16 3.49
N SER A 99 -1.81 -12.46 4.18
CA SER A 99 -0.51 -12.96 4.64
C SER A 99 -0.42 -12.85 6.15
N ARG A 100 -0.19 -13.97 6.83
CA ARG A 100 0.01 -14.03 8.28
C ARG A 100 1.50 -14.12 8.58
N GLY A 101 1.97 -13.31 9.52
CA GLY A 101 3.38 -13.26 9.88
C GLY A 101 3.61 -12.47 11.15
N ALA A 102 4.74 -11.80 11.23
CA ALA A 102 5.09 -10.93 12.33
C ALA A 102 5.65 -9.58 11.84
N GLU A 103 5.38 -8.53 12.61
CA GLU A 103 6.18 -7.31 12.62
C GLU A 103 7.33 -7.52 13.60
N ILE A 104 8.54 -7.16 13.20
CA ILE A 104 9.77 -7.28 13.99
C ILE A 104 10.47 -5.93 14.00
N ASP A 105 10.86 -5.49 15.19
CA ASP A 105 11.51 -4.20 15.39
C ASP A 105 13.03 -4.38 15.52
N PHE A 106 13.77 -3.72 14.63
CA PHE A 106 15.22 -3.67 14.62
C PHE A 106 15.69 -2.28 15.07
N ARG A 107 16.31 -2.17 16.24
CA ARG A 107 16.87 -0.88 16.69
C ARG A 107 18.03 -0.47 15.81
N VAL A 108 18.03 0.79 15.37
CA VAL A 108 19.13 1.34 14.57
C VAL A 108 20.25 1.79 15.49
N GLU A 109 21.45 1.29 15.22
CA GLU A 109 22.65 1.64 16.00
C GLU A 109 22.96 3.13 15.92
N GLY A 110 23.19 3.77 17.08
CA GLY A 110 23.56 5.19 17.13
C GLY A 110 22.46 6.20 16.78
N ALA A 111 21.23 5.76 16.49
CA ALA A 111 20.13 6.62 16.10
C ALA A 111 19.08 6.87 17.20
N GLY A 112 19.47 6.74 18.47
CA GLY A 112 18.59 6.89 19.63
C GLY A 112 17.50 5.80 19.65
N ASP A 113 16.24 6.21 19.79
CA ASP A 113 15.09 5.28 19.83
C ASP A 113 14.57 4.87 18.45
N ALA A 114 15.30 5.20 17.37
CA ALA A 114 14.85 4.83 16.02
C ALA A 114 14.89 3.31 15.84
N ALA A 115 13.77 2.76 15.41
CA ALA A 115 13.64 1.36 15.06
C ALA A 115 13.10 1.22 13.63
N LEU A 116 13.54 0.17 12.95
CA LEU A 116 13.01 -0.28 11.69
C LEU A 116 12.06 -1.44 11.97
N THR A 117 10.79 -1.24 11.72
CA THR A 117 9.80 -2.33 11.78
C THR A 117 9.72 -3.01 10.42
N VAL A 118 9.91 -4.30 10.36
CA VAL A 118 9.73 -5.11 9.15
C VAL A 118 8.58 -6.09 9.32
N PHE A 119 7.83 -6.32 8.25
CA PHE A 119 6.86 -7.42 8.21
C PHE A 119 7.46 -8.61 7.49
N THR A 120 7.31 -9.81 8.06
CA THR A 120 7.72 -11.06 7.42
C THR A 120 6.71 -12.17 7.62
N THR A 121 6.51 -13.00 6.62
CA THR A 121 5.75 -14.26 6.70
C THR A 121 6.61 -15.42 7.21
N ARG A 122 7.93 -15.19 7.37
CA ARG A 122 8.92 -16.17 7.80
C ARG A 122 9.68 -15.66 9.05
N PRO A 123 8.99 -15.38 10.18
CA PRO A 123 9.67 -14.97 11.41
C PRO A 123 10.62 -16.05 11.96
N ASP A 124 10.37 -17.31 11.65
CA ASP A 124 11.23 -18.46 11.95
C ASP A 124 12.67 -18.31 11.43
N THR A 125 12.88 -17.52 10.39
CA THR A 125 14.20 -17.32 9.77
C THR A 125 14.98 -16.13 10.32
N LEU A 126 14.53 -15.47 11.39
CA LEU A 126 15.15 -14.27 11.96
C LEU A 126 16.63 -14.46 12.31
N PHE A 127 17.04 -15.63 12.75
CA PHE A 127 18.46 -15.97 13.02
C PHE A 127 19.33 -15.93 11.75
N GLY A 128 18.72 -16.08 10.57
CA GLY A 128 19.38 -16.00 9.27
C GLY A 128 19.34 -14.62 8.64
N ALA A 129 18.73 -13.64 9.28
CA ALA A 129 18.72 -12.27 8.78
C ALA A 129 20.11 -11.65 8.91
N THR A 130 20.74 -11.33 7.78
CA THR A 130 22.12 -10.84 7.71
C THR A 130 22.25 -9.40 7.27
N PHE A 131 21.18 -8.81 6.74
CA PHE A 131 21.08 -7.38 6.44
C PHE A 131 19.62 -6.96 6.39
N LEU A 132 19.37 -5.64 6.44
CA LEU A 132 18.06 -5.02 6.22
C LEU A 132 18.10 -4.25 4.91
N VAL A 133 16.95 -4.21 4.22
CA VAL A 133 16.80 -3.41 3.01
C VAL A 133 15.59 -2.50 3.14
N LEU A 134 15.79 -1.22 2.85
CA LEU A 134 14.73 -0.21 2.82
C LEU A 134 14.36 0.14 1.38
N ALA A 135 13.12 0.50 1.18
CA ALA A 135 12.72 1.22 -0.01
C ALA A 135 13.50 2.54 -0.10
N PRO A 136 13.95 2.98 -1.27
CA PRO A 136 14.66 4.25 -1.44
C PRO A 136 13.91 5.46 -0.88
N GLU A 137 12.57 5.42 -0.91
CA GLU A 137 11.67 6.48 -0.43
C GLU A 137 11.34 6.39 1.07
N HIS A 138 11.88 5.42 1.77
CA HIS A 138 11.56 5.22 3.19
C HIS A 138 12.01 6.43 4.04
N PRO A 139 11.16 6.97 4.95
CA PRO A 139 11.44 8.22 5.68
C PRO A 139 12.73 8.19 6.53
N LEU A 140 13.15 7.02 6.97
CA LEU A 140 14.37 6.88 7.76
C LEU A 140 15.65 6.97 6.92
N VAL A 141 15.61 6.75 5.61
CA VAL A 141 16.82 6.73 4.76
C VAL A 141 17.66 7.99 4.95
N ALA A 142 17.06 9.17 4.83
CA ALA A 142 17.78 10.44 4.99
C ALA A 142 18.35 10.62 6.41
N ARG A 143 17.69 10.06 7.44
CA ARG A 143 18.07 10.23 8.85
C ARG A 143 19.22 9.33 9.28
N ILE A 144 19.29 8.11 8.73
CA ILE A 144 20.27 7.10 9.15
C ILE A 144 21.48 7.01 8.21
N THR A 145 21.42 7.62 7.03
CA THR A 145 22.52 7.60 6.06
C THR A 145 23.74 8.32 6.62
N SER A 146 24.87 7.61 6.71
CA SER A 146 26.13 8.18 7.14
C SER A 146 26.63 9.27 6.17
N ALA A 147 27.46 10.20 6.68
CA ALA A 147 28.00 11.27 5.87
C ALA A 147 28.76 10.77 4.63
N GLY A 148 29.52 9.67 4.77
CA GLY A 148 30.28 9.08 3.67
C GLY A 148 29.43 8.40 2.59
N GLN A 149 28.20 8.02 2.89
CA GLN A 149 27.29 7.37 1.93
C GLN A 149 26.23 8.32 1.35
N ARG A 150 26.12 9.54 1.85
CA ARG A 150 25.05 10.47 1.50
C ARG A 150 24.92 10.70 0.00
N SER A 151 25.98 11.03 -0.68
CA SER A 151 25.95 11.30 -2.12
C SER A 151 25.51 10.09 -2.94
N ALA A 152 26.00 8.89 -2.60
CA ALA A 152 25.63 7.66 -3.29
C ALA A 152 24.15 7.30 -3.05
N VAL A 153 23.68 7.47 -1.83
CA VAL A 153 22.28 7.22 -1.46
C VAL A 153 21.35 8.19 -2.17
N GLU A 154 21.63 9.49 -2.16
CA GLU A 154 20.83 10.52 -2.84
C GLU A 154 20.75 10.26 -4.36
N ALA A 155 21.86 9.92 -5.00
CA ALA A 155 21.89 9.57 -6.41
C ALA A 155 21.04 8.32 -6.70
N TYR A 156 21.10 7.31 -5.85
CA TYR A 156 20.31 6.08 -5.98
C TYR A 156 18.81 6.35 -5.81
N VAL A 157 18.42 7.12 -4.80
CA VAL A 157 17.02 7.54 -4.56
C VAL A 157 16.47 8.27 -5.78
N ALA A 158 17.22 9.23 -6.34
CA ALA A 158 16.84 9.98 -7.54
C ALA A 158 16.71 9.08 -8.79
N ALA A 159 17.51 8.03 -8.91
CA ALA A 159 17.41 7.07 -10.00
C ALA A 159 16.19 6.12 -9.82
N ALA A 160 15.98 5.64 -8.61
CA ALA A 160 14.87 4.73 -8.28
C ALA A 160 13.49 5.41 -8.43
N SER A 161 13.38 6.70 -8.12
CA SER A 161 12.12 7.46 -8.22
C SER A 161 11.59 7.59 -9.66
N LYS A 162 12.44 7.35 -10.66
CA LYS A 162 12.07 7.36 -12.08
C LYS A 162 11.52 6.03 -12.59
N LYS A 163 11.66 4.95 -11.81
CA LYS A 163 11.22 3.61 -12.17
C LYS A 163 9.81 3.33 -11.68
N SER A 164 9.02 2.63 -12.47
CA SER A 164 7.75 2.07 -12.03
C SER A 164 7.94 0.88 -11.06
N ASP A 165 6.91 0.55 -10.29
CA ASP A 165 6.96 -0.62 -9.39
C ASP A 165 7.23 -1.93 -10.17
N LEU A 166 6.71 -2.05 -11.40
CA LEU A 166 6.93 -3.20 -12.27
C LEU A 166 8.41 -3.31 -12.72
N GLU A 167 9.02 -2.19 -13.13
CA GLU A 167 10.45 -2.18 -13.49
C GLU A 167 11.34 -2.50 -12.31
N ARG A 168 10.90 -2.15 -11.09
CA ARG A 168 11.63 -2.40 -9.85
C ARG A 168 11.55 -3.85 -9.40
N THR A 169 10.44 -4.55 -9.67
CA THR A 169 10.18 -5.90 -9.16
C THR A 169 10.34 -6.97 -10.23
N ASP A 170 9.53 -6.95 -11.27
CA ASP A 170 9.38 -8.07 -12.20
C ASP A 170 10.35 -8.01 -13.38
N LEU A 171 10.73 -6.80 -13.81
CA LEU A 171 11.63 -6.59 -14.94
C LEU A 171 13.10 -6.47 -14.54
N ALA A 172 13.41 -6.34 -13.24
CA ALA A 172 14.77 -6.19 -12.75
C ALA A 172 15.58 -7.49 -12.87
N LYS A 173 16.33 -7.64 -13.97
CA LYS A 173 17.23 -8.77 -14.19
C LYS A 173 18.45 -8.78 -13.26
N THR A 174 18.83 -7.63 -12.72
CA THR A 174 19.99 -7.50 -11.83
C THR A 174 19.59 -6.74 -10.58
N LYS A 175 19.96 -7.29 -9.41
CA LYS A 175 19.74 -6.59 -8.14
C LYS A 175 20.67 -5.38 -8.03
N THR A 176 20.11 -4.24 -7.64
CA THR A 176 20.86 -3.01 -7.37
C THR A 176 20.58 -2.54 -5.95
N GLY A 177 21.52 -1.83 -5.37
CA GLY A 177 21.37 -1.28 -4.03
C GLY A 177 22.60 -0.49 -3.60
N VAL A 178 22.44 0.29 -2.52
CA VAL A 178 23.50 1.10 -1.92
C VAL A 178 23.45 0.94 -0.40
N ALA A 179 24.61 0.75 0.24
CA ALA A 179 24.71 0.74 1.69
C ALA A 179 24.45 2.15 2.26
N THR A 180 23.67 2.23 3.33
CA THR A 180 23.44 3.51 4.04
C THR A 180 24.61 3.90 4.94
N GLY A 181 25.50 2.94 5.27
CA GLY A 181 26.54 3.08 6.27
C GLY A 181 26.03 2.99 7.71
N ALA A 182 24.73 2.72 7.90
CA ALA A 182 24.12 2.45 9.19
C ALA A 182 23.93 0.95 9.42
N TYR A 183 23.76 0.60 10.70
CA TYR A 183 23.52 -0.77 11.14
C TYR A 183 22.31 -0.86 12.05
N ALA A 184 21.74 -2.05 12.18
CA ALA A 184 20.66 -2.32 13.11
C ALA A 184 20.95 -3.59 13.93
N HIS A 185 20.30 -3.68 15.09
CA HIS A 185 20.42 -4.84 15.97
C HIS A 185 19.38 -5.90 15.58
N ASN A 186 19.84 -7.08 15.18
CA ASN A 186 18.98 -8.25 15.07
C ASN A 186 18.61 -8.71 16.49
N PRO A 187 17.31 -8.68 16.87
CA PRO A 187 16.89 -8.96 18.26
C PRO A 187 17.10 -10.42 18.67
N ALA A 188 17.26 -11.35 17.72
CA ALA A 188 17.50 -12.76 18.04
C ALA A 188 18.84 -13.04 18.72
N PHE A 189 19.78 -12.09 18.69
CA PHE A 189 21.12 -12.25 19.23
C PHE A 189 21.35 -11.38 20.45
N ALA A 190 22.05 -11.93 21.44
CA ALA A 190 22.43 -11.23 22.67
C ALA A 190 23.44 -10.09 22.40
N ALA A 191 23.58 -9.18 23.37
CA ALA A 191 24.61 -8.15 23.32
C ALA A 191 25.99 -8.79 23.28
N GLY A 192 26.85 -8.30 22.37
CA GLY A 192 28.22 -8.84 22.18
C GLY A 192 28.30 -9.96 21.14
N ASP A 193 27.18 -10.53 20.68
CA ASP A 193 27.25 -11.49 19.57
C ASP A 193 27.53 -10.73 18.25
N PRO A 194 28.58 -11.14 17.49
CA PRO A 194 28.94 -10.45 16.23
C PRO A 194 27.86 -10.53 15.16
N ARG A 195 26.91 -11.46 15.27
CA ARG A 195 25.78 -11.62 14.35
C ARG A 195 24.66 -10.63 14.63
N ARG A 196 24.68 -9.95 15.77
CA ARG A 196 23.65 -9.02 16.18
C ARG A 196 23.61 -7.76 15.32
N LEU A 197 24.78 -7.25 14.93
CA LEU A 197 24.88 -5.99 14.19
C LEU A 197 24.87 -6.29 12.68
N ILE A 198 23.78 -5.89 12.01
CA ILE A 198 23.56 -6.14 10.58
C ILE A 198 23.44 -4.83 9.81
N PRO A 199 24.04 -4.72 8.60
CA PRO A 199 24.03 -3.49 7.81
C PRO A 199 22.66 -3.19 7.22
N ILE A 200 22.39 -1.88 7.03
CA ILE A 200 21.18 -1.38 6.40
C ILE A 200 21.51 -0.89 4.99
N TRP A 201 20.77 -1.40 4.01
CA TRP A 201 20.87 -1.07 2.60
C TRP A 201 19.59 -0.39 2.11
N ILE A 202 19.66 0.29 0.98
CA ILE A 202 18.50 0.65 0.16
C ILE A 202 18.57 -0.12 -1.15
N ALA A 203 17.42 -0.58 -1.64
CA ALA A 203 17.33 -1.24 -2.93
C ALA A 203 15.96 -0.98 -3.57
N ASP A 204 15.95 -0.87 -4.89
CA ASP A 204 14.75 -0.52 -5.64
C ASP A 204 13.71 -1.65 -5.72
N TYR A 205 14.06 -2.91 -5.48
CA TYR A 205 13.11 -4.02 -5.42
C TYR A 205 12.26 -4.03 -4.14
N VAL A 206 12.58 -3.21 -3.14
CA VAL A 206 11.74 -2.97 -1.96
C VAL A 206 10.83 -1.77 -2.23
N LEU A 207 9.51 -1.96 -2.08
CA LEU A 207 8.53 -0.93 -2.35
C LEU A 207 8.03 -0.30 -1.03
N ALA A 208 8.03 1.03 -0.95
CA ALA A 208 7.47 1.75 0.20
C ALA A 208 5.96 1.53 0.36
N SER A 209 5.28 1.16 -0.72
CA SER A 209 3.85 0.89 -0.75
C SER A 209 3.46 -0.51 -0.27
N TYR A 210 4.43 -1.39 0.02
CA TYR A 210 4.19 -2.75 0.48
C TYR A 210 4.77 -2.97 1.88
N GLY A 211 3.95 -3.48 2.80
CA GLY A 211 4.34 -3.71 4.19
C GLY A 211 4.75 -2.40 4.88
N THR A 212 5.93 -2.41 5.46
CA THR A 212 6.53 -1.26 6.15
C THR A 212 7.51 -0.46 5.27
N GLY A 213 7.71 -0.84 4.01
CA GLY A 213 8.77 -0.31 3.16
C GLY A 213 10.18 -0.76 3.59
N ALA A 214 10.26 -1.79 4.42
CA ALA A 214 11.50 -2.38 4.90
C ALA A 214 11.38 -3.90 4.93
N ILE A 215 12.45 -4.61 4.63
CA ILE A 215 12.53 -6.07 4.72
C ILE A 215 13.75 -6.50 5.53
N MET A 216 13.64 -7.61 6.24
CA MET A 216 14.79 -8.37 6.67
C MET A 216 15.20 -9.33 5.55
N ALA A 217 16.46 -9.32 5.19
CA ALA A 217 17.00 -10.19 4.16
C ALA A 217 17.54 -11.47 4.75
N VAL A 218 17.09 -12.59 4.21
CA VAL A 218 17.42 -13.94 4.68
C VAL A 218 17.99 -14.76 3.52
N PRO A 219 19.22 -14.50 3.10
CA PRO A 219 19.78 -15.08 1.87
C PRO A 219 19.85 -16.60 1.85
N GLY A 220 19.87 -17.25 3.02
CA GLY A 220 19.79 -18.72 3.08
C GLY A 220 18.45 -19.32 2.64
N GLN A 221 17.35 -18.54 2.67
CA GLN A 221 15.98 -18.98 2.40
C GLN A 221 15.24 -18.19 1.30
N ASP A 222 15.79 -17.08 0.81
CA ASP A 222 15.21 -16.28 -0.27
C ASP A 222 16.23 -16.10 -1.40
N GLN A 223 15.86 -16.46 -2.61
CA GLN A 223 16.77 -16.41 -3.77
C GLN A 223 17.15 -14.98 -4.15
N ARG A 224 16.25 -14.00 -3.97
CA ARG A 224 16.54 -12.59 -4.27
C ARG A 224 17.56 -12.02 -3.28
N ASP A 225 17.44 -12.41 -2.03
CA ASP A 225 18.37 -12.00 -0.98
C ASP A 225 19.72 -12.69 -1.15
N TRP A 226 19.71 -13.95 -1.64
CA TRP A 226 20.94 -14.67 -1.99
C TRP A 226 21.72 -13.93 -3.09
N GLU A 227 21.07 -13.63 -4.21
CA GLU A 227 21.69 -12.92 -5.34
C GLU A 227 22.22 -11.54 -4.92
N PHE A 228 21.51 -10.85 -4.04
CA PHE A 228 21.96 -9.59 -3.47
C PHE A 228 23.19 -9.79 -2.58
N ALA A 229 23.14 -10.76 -1.68
CA ALA A 229 24.25 -11.07 -0.76
C ALA A 229 25.52 -11.48 -1.51
N GLU A 230 25.38 -12.32 -2.53
CA GLU A 230 26.50 -12.72 -3.41
C GLU A 230 27.14 -11.49 -4.08
N LYS A 231 26.28 -10.65 -4.70
CA LYS A 231 26.75 -9.46 -5.42
C LYS A 231 27.51 -8.46 -4.56
N PHE A 232 27.06 -8.29 -3.31
CA PHE A 232 27.63 -7.27 -2.40
C PHE A 232 28.54 -7.87 -1.31
N GLY A 233 28.86 -9.16 -1.36
CA GLY A 233 29.74 -9.83 -0.42
C GLY A 233 29.18 -9.88 1.00
N LEU A 234 27.86 -10.03 1.16
CA LEU A 234 27.20 -10.09 2.45
C LEU A 234 27.11 -11.54 2.97
N PRO A 235 27.07 -11.74 4.30
CA PRO A 235 27.00 -13.08 4.86
C PRO A 235 25.71 -13.82 4.46
N ILE A 236 25.82 -15.12 4.21
CA ILE A 236 24.71 -16.04 3.92
C ILE A 236 24.66 -17.07 5.04
N ARG A 237 23.49 -17.21 5.70
CA ARG A 237 23.23 -18.18 6.76
C ARG A 237 21.96 -18.94 6.49
N ARG A 238 22.01 -20.28 6.63
CA ARG A 238 20.83 -21.14 6.52
C ARG A 238 20.25 -21.39 7.92
N THR A 239 18.95 -21.27 8.03
CA THR A 239 18.20 -21.53 9.27
C THR A 239 17.18 -22.64 9.13
N VAL A 240 17.02 -23.19 7.92
CA VAL A 240 16.21 -24.38 7.64
C VAL A 240 17.10 -25.40 6.96
N ARG A 241 17.07 -26.63 7.44
CA ARG A 241 17.84 -27.74 6.85
C ARG A 241 17.23 -28.17 5.52
N PRO A 242 17.94 -28.09 4.42
CA PRO A 242 17.47 -28.61 3.15
C PRO A 242 17.49 -30.16 3.16
N PRO A 243 16.80 -30.81 2.21
CA PRO A 243 16.90 -32.27 2.02
C PRO A 243 18.32 -32.66 1.65
N GLU A 244 18.63 -33.96 1.89
CA GLU A 244 19.91 -34.53 1.48
C GLU A 244 20.13 -34.41 -0.03
N GLY A 245 21.33 -34.02 -0.43
CA GLY A 245 21.68 -33.80 -1.84
C GLY A 245 21.23 -32.46 -2.42
N PHE A 246 20.69 -31.55 -1.62
CA PHE A 246 20.38 -30.19 -2.09
C PHE A 246 21.67 -29.43 -2.43
N ASP A 247 21.83 -29.07 -3.71
CA ASP A 247 22.97 -28.31 -4.24
C ASP A 247 22.63 -26.88 -4.67
N GLY A 248 21.37 -26.44 -4.43
CA GLY A 248 20.92 -25.12 -4.79
C GLY A 248 21.42 -24.01 -3.88
N GLN A 249 21.13 -22.79 -4.28
CA GLN A 249 21.53 -21.57 -3.55
C GLN A 249 20.63 -21.36 -2.32
N ALA A 250 19.57 -20.57 -2.41
CA ALA A 250 18.62 -20.40 -1.32
C ALA A 250 17.68 -21.61 -1.21
N TYR A 251 17.31 -21.98 0.01
CA TYR A 251 16.33 -23.04 0.26
C TYR A 251 15.06 -22.47 0.90
N SER A 252 14.00 -22.37 0.13
CA SER A 252 12.70 -21.82 0.57
C SER A 252 11.71 -22.89 1.06
N GLY A 253 12.08 -24.17 0.99
CA GLY A 253 11.21 -25.30 1.36
C GLY A 253 11.07 -25.52 2.87
N ASP A 254 10.35 -26.57 3.21
CA ASP A 254 10.15 -27.01 4.59
C ASP A 254 11.32 -27.90 5.07
N GLY A 255 11.58 -27.84 6.37
CA GLY A 255 12.62 -28.64 7.02
C GLY A 255 12.78 -28.22 8.49
N PRO A 256 13.54 -28.97 9.29
CA PRO A 256 13.80 -28.59 10.67
C PRO A 256 14.68 -27.33 10.73
N ALA A 257 14.38 -26.48 11.71
CA ALA A 257 15.20 -25.30 12.01
C ALA A 257 16.61 -25.74 12.47
N ILE A 258 17.60 -24.99 12.01
CA ILE A 258 19.03 -25.16 12.36
C ILE A 258 19.67 -23.79 12.62
N GLU A 259 20.71 -23.74 13.44
CA GLU A 259 21.44 -22.50 13.80
C GLU A 259 20.52 -21.36 14.28
N SER A 260 19.39 -21.72 14.85
CA SER A 260 18.28 -20.84 15.22
C SER A 260 17.99 -20.91 16.74
N GLY A 261 18.95 -21.37 17.54
CA GLY A 261 18.90 -21.39 18.99
C GLY A 261 17.68 -22.15 19.53
N PHE A 262 16.75 -21.46 20.19
CA PHE A 262 15.56 -22.07 20.80
C PHE A 262 14.55 -22.65 19.79
N LEU A 263 14.76 -22.46 18.51
CA LEU A 263 13.94 -23.03 17.42
C LEU A 263 14.53 -24.30 16.85
N ASP A 264 15.80 -24.63 17.14
CA ASP A 264 16.49 -25.75 16.50
C ASP A 264 15.71 -27.07 16.64
N GLY A 265 15.55 -27.77 15.52
CA GLY A 265 14.81 -29.02 15.41
C GLY A 265 13.31 -28.90 15.21
N LEU A 266 12.72 -27.70 15.38
CA LEU A 266 11.29 -27.49 15.10
C LEU A 266 11.04 -27.46 13.59
N ASP A 267 9.88 -27.94 13.19
CA ASP A 267 9.38 -27.70 11.82
C ASP A 267 9.03 -26.21 11.60
N VAL A 268 8.83 -25.82 10.34
CA VAL A 268 8.58 -24.41 9.98
C VAL A 268 7.34 -23.84 10.68
N ALA A 269 6.27 -24.62 10.82
CA ALA A 269 5.02 -24.14 11.43
C ALA A 269 5.20 -23.90 12.94
N ALA A 270 5.79 -24.85 13.66
CA ALA A 270 6.10 -24.74 15.07
C ALA A 270 7.14 -23.63 15.34
N ALA A 271 8.17 -23.50 14.48
CA ALA A 271 9.18 -22.46 14.59
C ALA A 271 8.59 -21.05 14.41
N LYS A 272 7.67 -20.86 13.44
CA LYS A 272 6.93 -19.59 13.27
C LYS A 272 6.13 -19.24 14.52
N ALA A 273 5.32 -20.17 15.02
CA ALA A 273 4.49 -19.93 16.21
C ALA A 273 5.38 -19.57 17.41
N ARG A 274 6.42 -20.34 17.66
CA ARG A 274 7.36 -20.13 18.76
C ARG A 274 8.11 -18.80 18.68
N MET A 275 8.52 -18.40 17.45
CA MET A 275 9.18 -17.10 17.24
C MET A 275 8.23 -15.94 17.50
N ILE A 276 6.98 -16.02 17.04
CA ILE A 276 5.97 -14.97 17.28
C ILE A 276 5.72 -14.79 18.79
N GLU A 277 5.58 -15.88 19.53
CA GLU A 277 5.44 -15.85 20.99
C GLU A 277 6.64 -15.19 21.66
N TRP A 278 7.85 -15.57 21.24
CA TRP A 278 9.08 -15.01 21.77
C TRP A 278 9.22 -13.51 21.46
N LEU A 279 8.93 -13.07 20.25
CA LEU A 279 8.93 -11.66 19.85
C LEU A 279 8.01 -10.82 20.72
N ALA A 280 6.78 -11.30 20.95
CA ALA A 280 5.79 -10.62 21.77
C ALA A 280 6.21 -10.55 23.25
N ALA A 281 6.71 -11.66 23.81
CA ALA A 281 7.14 -11.75 25.19
C ALA A 281 8.35 -10.86 25.52
N ASN A 282 9.23 -10.61 24.53
CA ASN A 282 10.44 -9.81 24.71
C ASN A 282 10.29 -8.35 24.18
N GLY A 283 9.11 -7.97 23.69
CA GLY A 283 8.87 -6.61 23.17
C GLY A 283 9.65 -6.29 21.88
N HIS A 284 9.97 -7.30 21.07
CA HIS A 284 10.69 -7.17 19.82
C HIS A 284 9.80 -7.26 18.59
N GLY A 285 8.50 -7.47 18.77
CA GLY A 285 7.56 -7.58 17.66
C GLY A 285 6.21 -8.16 18.08
N ARG A 286 5.35 -8.40 17.09
CA ARG A 286 3.99 -8.92 17.29
C ARG A 286 3.50 -9.70 16.09
N ALA A 287 2.52 -10.58 16.30
CA ALA A 287 1.77 -11.18 15.21
C ALA A 287 1.10 -10.09 14.34
N ARG A 288 1.12 -10.26 13.04
CA ARG A 288 0.48 -9.34 12.10
C ARG A 288 -0.11 -10.08 10.93
N THR A 289 -1.33 -9.70 10.55
CA THR A 289 -1.94 -10.08 9.27
C THR A 289 -1.91 -8.87 8.35
N THR A 290 -1.46 -9.07 7.12
CA THR A 290 -1.44 -8.04 6.06
C THR A 290 -2.18 -8.56 4.84
N TYR A 291 -2.54 -7.65 3.94
CA TYR A 291 -3.25 -7.97 2.70
C TYR A 291 -2.54 -7.31 1.51
N ARG A 292 -2.58 -7.97 0.36
CA ARG A 292 -2.19 -7.35 -0.90
C ARG A 292 -3.24 -6.33 -1.36
N LEU A 293 -4.53 -6.61 -1.06
CA LEU A 293 -5.64 -5.69 -1.28
C LEU A 293 -5.34 -4.35 -0.61
N ARG A 294 -5.57 -3.26 -1.32
CA ARG A 294 -5.40 -1.89 -0.83
C ARG A 294 -6.74 -1.19 -0.84
N ASP A 295 -6.85 -0.12 -0.04
CA ASP A 295 -8.02 0.74 -0.09
C ASP A 295 -8.18 1.34 -1.48
N TRP A 296 -9.42 1.48 -1.90
CA TRP A 296 -9.74 1.94 -3.25
C TRP A 296 -9.56 3.44 -3.37
N LEU A 297 -8.69 3.87 -4.30
CA LEU A 297 -8.52 5.26 -4.70
C LEU A 297 -9.75 5.74 -5.45
N PHE A 298 -10.58 6.54 -4.77
CA PHE A 298 -11.95 6.81 -5.21
C PHE A 298 -12.15 8.18 -5.87
N SER A 299 -11.22 9.11 -5.78
CA SER A 299 -11.30 10.43 -6.45
C SER A 299 -10.85 10.39 -7.91
N ARG A 300 -11.52 11.21 -8.75
CA ARG A 300 -11.07 11.52 -10.11
C ARG A 300 -11.16 13.03 -10.35
N GLN A 301 -10.14 13.58 -10.98
CA GLN A 301 -10.03 15.00 -11.31
C GLN A 301 -10.59 15.26 -12.71
N ARG A 302 -11.87 14.98 -12.88
CA ARG A 302 -12.57 15.17 -14.16
C ARG A 302 -14.02 15.63 -13.94
N TYR A 303 -14.61 16.25 -14.95
CA TYR A 303 -16.00 16.69 -14.88
C TYR A 303 -16.99 15.52 -14.96
N TRP A 304 -16.81 14.62 -15.93
CA TRP A 304 -17.72 13.49 -16.14
C TRP A 304 -17.52 12.40 -15.08
N GLY A 305 -18.31 12.49 -14.06
CA GLY A 305 -18.34 11.59 -12.91
C GLY A 305 -19.42 12.03 -11.94
N GLU A 306 -19.72 11.20 -10.97
CA GLU A 306 -20.69 11.50 -9.91
C GLU A 306 -20.06 12.42 -8.87
N PRO A 307 -20.64 13.60 -8.56
CA PRO A 307 -20.09 14.51 -7.56
C PRO A 307 -20.08 13.88 -6.16
N PHE A 308 -19.07 14.21 -5.37
CA PHE A 308 -19.04 13.82 -3.96
C PHE A 308 -20.10 14.59 -3.17
N PRO A 309 -20.94 13.90 -2.36
CA PRO A 309 -21.94 14.55 -1.49
C PRO A 309 -21.32 15.03 -0.18
N VAL A 310 -20.22 15.79 -0.28
CA VAL A 310 -19.43 16.27 0.87
C VAL A 310 -19.13 17.76 0.70
N LEU A 311 -19.19 18.47 1.82
CA LEU A 311 -18.87 19.89 1.95
C LEU A 311 -17.65 20.05 2.84
N HIS A 312 -16.75 20.94 2.44
CA HIS A 312 -15.57 21.33 3.21
C HIS A 312 -15.84 22.66 3.91
N LEU A 313 -15.85 22.64 5.25
CA LEU A 313 -15.99 23.82 6.08
C LEU A 313 -14.67 24.60 6.17
N GLU A 314 -14.73 25.88 6.53
CA GLU A 314 -13.56 26.76 6.70
C GLU A 314 -12.60 26.27 7.80
N ASP A 315 -13.10 25.54 8.79
CA ASP A 315 -12.29 24.94 9.86
C ASP A 315 -11.57 23.64 9.46
N GLY A 316 -11.67 23.26 8.17
CA GLY A 316 -11.01 22.07 7.60
C GLY A 316 -11.79 20.76 7.76
N ARG A 317 -12.94 20.77 8.45
CA ARG A 317 -13.79 19.58 8.56
C ARG A 317 -14.54 19.33 7.26
N ALA A 318 -14.67 18.06 6.92
CA ALA A 318 -15.57 17.57 5.90
C ALA A 318 -16.89 17.14 6.55
N VAL A 319 -18.02 17.54 5.97
CA VAL A 319 -19.36 17.15 6.39
C VAL A 319 -20.16 16.64 5.21
N ARG A 320 -20.98 15.62 5.40
CA ARG A 320 -21.82 15.13 4.31
C ARG A 320 -22.99 16.04 4.02
N VAL A 321 -23.45 16.05 2.79
CA VAL A 321 -24.72 16.66 2.41
C VAL A 321 -25.87 15.82 2.99
N PRO A 322 -26.87 16.44 3.67
CA PRO A 322 -28.04 15.72 4.15
C PRO A 322 -28.82 15.03 3.02
N ASP A 323 -29.49 13.91 3.32
CA ASP A 323 -30.14 13.06 2.33
C ASP A 323 -31.21 13.79 1.52
N GLU A 324 -31.95 14.71 2.14
CA GLU A 324 -32.97 15.56 1.53
C GLU A 324 -32.43 16.54 0.51
N HIS A 325 -31.11 16.80 0.54
CA HIS A 325 -30.42 17.68 -0.41
C HIS A 325 -29.67 16.89 -1.51
N LEU A 326 -29.85 15.57 -1.59
CA LEU A 326 -29.34 14.77 -2.68
C LEU A 326 -30.35 14.73 -3.84
N PRO A 327 -29.88 14.72 -5.08
CA PRO A 327 -28.49 14.64 -5.51
C PRO A 327 -27.77 15.99 -5.55
N VAL A 328 -26.45 15.97 -5.36
CA VAL A 328 -25.57 17.06 -5.75
C VAL A 328 -25.36 16.95 -7.25
N GLU A 329 -25.89 17.89 -8.02
CA GLU A 329 -25.82 17.85 -9.48
C GLU A 329 -24.58 18.56 -10.02
N LEU A 330 -24.07 18.09 -11.18
CA LEU A 330 -23.01 18.75 -11.89
C LEU A 330 -23.49 20.12 -12.42
N PRO A 331 -22.69 21.19 -12.29
CA PRO A 331 -23.05 22.50 -12.86
C PRO A 331 -22.89 22.46 -14.39
N PRO A 332 -23.70 23.20 -15.14
CA PRO A 332 -23.45 23.37 -16.57
C PRO A 332 -22.10 24.12 -16.76
N MET A 333 -21.23 23.57 -17.60
CA MET A 333 -19.93 24.15 -17.91
C MET A 333 -19.67 24.14 -19.41
N GLN A 334 -18.84 25.09 -19.87
CA GLN A 334 -18.38 25.17 -21.27
C GLN A 334 -16.97 24.59 -21.45
N ASP A 335 -16.15 24.63 -20.40
CA ASP A 335 -14.78 24.16 -20.39
C ASP A 335 -14.61 23.00 -19.41
N PHE A 336 -14.32 21.83 -19.95
CA PHE A 336 -14.11 20.58 -19.23
C PHE A 336 -12.63 20.21 -19.07
N ALA A 337 -11.72 21.04 -19.59
CA ALA A 337 -10.30 20.76 -19.46
C ALA A 337 -9.84 20.96 -18.02
N PRO A 338 -8.87 20.17 -17.53
CA PRO A 338 -8.21 20.44 -16.26
C PRO A 338 -7.58 21.83 -16.23
N SER A 339 -7.44 22.40 -15.02
CA SER A 339 -6.71 23.67 -14.85
C SER A 339 -5.21 23.47 -15.05
N ASP A 340 -4.49 24.54 -15.40
CA ASP A 340 -3.03 24.48 -15.60
C ASP A 340 -2.26 24.11 -14.34
N ASP A 341 -2.84 24.37 -13.16
CA ASP A 341 -2.30 23.98 -11.86
C ASP A 341 -2.73 22.57 -11.39
N GLY A 342 -3.36 21.80 -12.28
CA GLY A 342 -3.82 20.44 -12.00
C GLY A 342 -5.04 20.34 -11.10
N ARG A 343 -5.76 21.46 -10.87
CA ARG A 343 -7.07 21.40 -10.21
C ARG A 343 -8.13 20.80 -11.14
N PRO A 344 -9.13 20.08 -10.58
CA PRO A 344 -10.20 19.50 -11.38
C PRO A 344 -11.00 20.56 -12.17
N PRO A 345 -11.62 20.19 -13.29
CA PRO A 345 -12.46 21.11 -14.05
C PRO A 345 -13.56 21.79 -13.23
N LEU A 346 -14.19 21.06 -12.29
CA LEU A 346 -15.21 21.58 -11.40
C LEU A 346 -14.74 22.75 -10.52
N ALA A 347 -13.44 22.86 -10.25
CA ALA A 347 -12.89 24.00 -9.49
C ALA A 347 -13.07 25.33 -10.23
N LYS A 348 -13.30 25.31 -11.55
CA LYS A 348 -13.60 26.51 -12.36
C LYS A 348 -15.03 27.03 -12.17
N ALA A 349 -15.94 26.17 -11.72
CA ALA A 349 -17.35 26.52 -11.44
C ALA A 349 -17.48 27.19 -10.05
N THR A 350 -16.86 28.35 -9.87
CA THR A 350 -16.68 29.02 -8.56
C THR A 350 -17.99 29.25 -7.81
N GLU A 351 -19.05 29.60 -8.51
CA GLU A 351 -20.39 29.82 -7.91
C GLU A 351 -20.99 28.50 -7.42
N TRP A 352 -20.79 27.41 -8.14
CA TRP A 352 -21.21 26.08 -7.73
C TRP A 352 -20.38 25.58 -6.55
N VAL A 353 -19.06 25.81 -6.56
CA VAL A 353 -18.15 25.39 -5.48
C VAL A 353 -18.51 26.05 -4.15
N ARG A 354 -18.85 27.34 -4.17
CA ARG A 354 -19.28 28.07 -2.97
C ARG A 354 -20.69 27.68 -2.59
N THR A 355 -20.91 27.35 -1.34
CA THR A 355 -22.23 26.92 -0.85
C THR A 355 -22.33 27.20 0.66
N VAL A 356 -23.46 26.83 1.22
CA VAL A 356 -23.70 26.83 2.66
C VAL A 356 -24.00 25.40 3.08
N ASP A 357 -23.47 24.98 4.20
CA ASP A 357 -23.83 23.70 4.81
C ASP A 357 -25.29 23.77 5.29
N PRO A 358 -26.21 22.96 4.72
CA PRO A 358 -27.63 23.02 5.12
C PRO A 358 -27.85 22.65 6.59
N GLY A 359 -26.97 21.82 7.16
CA GLY A 359 -27.11 21.38 8.56
C GLY A 359 -26.74 22.43 9.59
N SER A 360 -25.73 23.27 9.32
CA SER A 360 -25.21 24.26 10.27
C SER A 360 -25.40 25.69 9.84
N GLY A 361 -25.81 25.98 8.60
CA GLY A 361 -25.89 27.33 8.03
C GLY A 361 -24.52 28.00 7.78
N ARG A 362 -23.41 27.28 7.93
CA ARG A 362 -22.06 27.84 7.80
C ARG A 362 -21.61 27.87 6.34
N PRO A 363 -20.78 28.85 5.95
CA PRO A 363 -20.10 28.82 4.65
C PRO A 363 -19.33 27.54 4.44
N ALA A 364 -19.43 26.98 3.24
CA ALA A 364 -18.82 25.73 2.88
C ALA A 364 -18.41 25.73 1.40
N ARG A 365 -17.63 24.71 1.01
CA ARG A 365 -17.22 24.48 -0.38
C ARG A 365 -17.56 23.04 -0.77
N ARG A 366 -18.16 22.86 -1.94
CA ARG A 366 -18.34 21.53 -2.52
C ARG A 366 -16.99 20.93 -2.89
N ASP A 367 -16.90 19.61 -2.82
CA ASP A 367 -15.76 18.88 -3.36
C ASP A 367 -15.73 19.06 -4.89
N THR A 368 -14.54 19.18 -5.45
CA THR A 368 -14.34 19.41 -6.90
C THR A 368 -13.87 18.18 -7.65
N ASP A 369 -13.55 17.11 -6.93
CA ASP A 369 -13.33 15.80 -7.52
C ASP A 369 -14.65 15.11 -7.81
N THR A 370 -14.64 14.10 -8.67
CA THR A 370 -15.77 13.22 -8.93
C THR A 370 -15.42 11.77 -8.60
N MET A 371 -16.45 10.96 -8.38
CA MET A 371 -16.29 9.53 -8.18
C MET A 371 -15.88 8.84 -9.50
N PRO A 372 -15.20 7.67 -9.45
CA PRO A 372 -14.86 6.90 -10.63
C PRO A 372 -16.13 6.35 -11.30
N GLY A 373 -16.07 6.03 -12.59
CA GLY A 373 -17.20 5.41 -13.29
C GLY A 373 -17.69 4.11 -12.66
N TRP A 374 -16.82 3.41 -11.96
CA TRP A 374 -17.15 2.19 -11.21
C TRP A 374 -18.03 2.44 -9.98
N ALA A 375 -18.12 3.67 -9.47
CA ALA A 375 -18.96 4.00 -8.31
C ALA A 375 -20.43 3.68 -8.54
N GLY A 376 -20.97 4.08 -9.71
CA GLY A 376 -22.33 3.71 -10.08
C GLY A 376 -22.48 2.24 -10.42
N SER A 377 -21.49 1.64 -11.10
CA SER A 377 -21.60 0.26 -11.55
C SER A 377 -21.28 -0.79 -10.48
N CYS A 378 -20.72 -0.44 -9.33
CA CYS A 378 -20.43 -1.42 -8.28
C CYS A 378 -21.67 -1.92 -7.52
N TRP A 379 -22.84 -1.28 -7.68
CA TRP A 379 -24.07 -1.64 -6.99
C TRP A 379 -25.28 -1.83 -7.92
N TYR A 380 -25.15 -1.72 -9.25
CA TYR A 380 -26.23 -1.74 -10.22
C TYR A 380 -27.13 -2.99 -10.12
N TYR A 381 -26.56 -4.12 -9.77
CA TYR A 381 -27.30 -5.38 -9.60
C TYR A 381 -28.32 -5.32 -8.47
N LEU A 382 -28.07 -4.55 -7.42
CA LEU A 382 -29.05 -4.29 -6.36
C LEU A 382 -30.18 -3.43 -6.88
N ARG A 383 -29.88 -2.44 -7.75
CA ARG A 383 -30.90 -1.58 -8.36
C ARG A 383 -31.85 -2.35 -9.28
N PHE A 384 -31.40 -3.44 -9.88
CA PHE A 384 -32.26 -4.29 -10.73
C PHE A 384 -33.39 -4.95 -9.95
N MET A 385 -33.29 -5.12 -8.64
CA MET A 385 -34.36 -5.68 -7.81
C MET A 385 -35.57 -4.75 -7.71
N ASP A 386 -35.33 -3.43 -7.78
CA ASP A 386 -36.40 -2.41 -7.63
C ASP A 386 -36.06 -1.13 -8.42
N PRO A 387 -35.99 -1.19 -9.78
CA PRO A 387 -35.47 -0.11 -10.59
C PRO A 387 -36.36 1.14 -10.62
N GLY A 388 -37.67 0.99 -10.35
CA GLY A 388 -38.64 2.08 -10.32
C GLY A 388 -38.73 2.85 -9.02
N ASN A 389 -38.08 2.39 -7.95
CA ASN A 389 -38.18 2.99 -6.62
C ASN A 389 -37.50 4.34 -6.57
N GLN A 390 -38.27 5.39 -6.25
CA GLN A 390 -37.74 6.74 -6.08
C GLN A 390 -37.47 7.09 -4.59
N GLY A 391 -37.95 6.27 -3.66
CA GLY A 391 -37.81 6.49 -2.22
C GLY A 391 -36.62 5.77 -1.59
N ALA A 392 -36.06 4.73 -2.26
CA ALA A 392 -34.92 3.96 -1.78
C ALA A 392 -34.04 3.48 -2.96
N PRO A 393 -32.75 3.15 -2.74
CA PRO A 393 -31.91 2.62 -3.79
C PRO A 393 -32.38 1.25 -4.29
N PHE A 394 -32.98 0.45 -3.40
CA PHE A 394 -33.60 -0.85 -3.64
C PHE A 394 -34.48 -1.21 -2.44
N SER A 395 -35.38 -2.14 -2.59
CA SER A 395 -36.28 -2.66 -1.52
C SER A 395 -35.67 -3.86 -0.80
#